data_62c6f1ad3974ae77440baf57406507f6
#
_entry.id   62c6f1ad3974ae77440baf57406507f6
#
_cell.length_a   1.000
_cell.length_b   1.000
_cell.length_c   1.000
_cell.angle_alpha   90.00
_cell.angle_beta   90.00
_cell.angle_gamma   90.00
#
_symmetry.space_group_name_H-M   'P 1'
#
loop_
_entity.id
_entity.type
_entity.pdbx_description
1 polymer ?
#
loop_
_entity_poly.entity_id
_entity_poly.type
_entity_poly.pdbx_seq_one_letter_code
_entity_poly.pdbx_strand_id
1 'polypeptide(L)'
;MLGGLLMAASLIAPVAANADDHRGERRYYDREHHDYHYWNDDEDRRYRAYLVEQHRVYVPFVKVDVRRRREYFRYRHEHGFQVEVR
;
A
#
# COMPACT_ATOMS: atom_id res chain seq x y z
N MET A 1 28.41 30.51 -9.73
CA MET A 1 27.16 30.91 -10.11
C MET A 1 26.22 29.86 -10.60
N LEU A 2 26.62 29.15 -11.57
CA LEU A 2 25.79 28.16 -12.16
C LEU A 2 25.72 26.89 -11.38
N GLY A 3 26.74 26.62 -10.61
CA GLY A 3 26.81 25.37 -9.88
C GLY A 3 25.70 25.17 -8.87
N GLY A 4 25.28 26.26 -8.27
CA GLY A 4 24.24 26.13 -7.25
C GLY A 4 22.94 25.58 -7.79
N LEU A 5 22.64 25.96 -9.01
CA LEU A 5 21.40 25.49 -9.60
C LEU A 5 21.43 24.00 -9.86
N LEU A 6 22.57 23.51 -10.26
CA LEU A 6 22.70 22.11 -10.57
C LEU A 6 22.52 21.23 -9.35
N MET A 7 22.99 21.70 -8.23
CA MET A 7 22.89 20.92 -7.01
C MET A 7 21.44 20.76 -6.58
N ALA A 8 20.65 21.79 -6.77
CA ALA A 8 19.25 21.70 -6.41
C ALA A 8 18.55 20.60 -7.19
N ALA A 9 18.89 20.50 -8.45
CA ALA A 9 18.28 19.48 -9.28
C ALA A 9 18.61 18.07 -8.81
N SER A 10 19.83 17.89 -8.35
CA SER A 10 20.25 16.57 -7.88
C SER A 10 19.47 16.13 -6.68
N LEU A 11 19.17 17.03 -5.80
CA LEU A 11 18.44 16.68 -4.59
C LEU A 11 17.03 16.18 -4.86
N ILE A 12 16.44 16.71 -5.91
CA ILE A 12 15.07 16.32 -6.23
C ILE A 12 15.00 14.92 -6.79
N ALA A 13 16.01 14.50 -7.48
CA ALA A 13 15.99 13.20 -8.15
C ALA A 13 15.70 12.02 -7.22
N PRO A 14 16.33 11.89 -6.07
CA PRO A 14 16.07 10.75 -5.18
C PRO A 14 14.61 10.69 -4.71
N VAL A 15 14.03 11.85 -4.48
CA VAL A 15 12.64 11.88 -4.04
C VAL A 15 11.72 11.39 -5.14
N ALA A 16 12.01 11.77 -6.36
CA ALA A 16 11.20 11.33 -7.47
C ALA A 16 11.27 9.83 -7.65
N ALA A 17 12.42 9.25 -7.43
CA ALA A 17 12.58 7.81 -7.57
C ALA A 17 11.71 7.05 -6.58
N ASN A 18 11.64 7.53 -5.35
CA ASN A 18 10.81 6.88 -4.35
C ASN A 18 9.33 6.95 -4.71
N ALA A 19 8.92 8.07 -5.25
CA ALA A 19 7.53 8.22 -5.65
C ALA A 19 7.20 7.29 -6.80
N ASP A 20 8.16 7.03 -7.68
CA ASP A 20 7.94 6.17 -8.83
C ASP A 20 7.65 4.73 -8.42
N ASP A 21 8.16 4.29 -7.29
CA ASP A 21 7.95 2.92 -6.86
C ASP A 21 6.46 2.57 -6.73
N HIS A 22 5.66 3.57 -6.43
CA HIS A 22 4.23 3.35 -6.26
C HIS A 22 3.39 4.05 -7.31
N ARG A 23 4.01 4.44 -8.39
CA ARG A 23 3.31 5.12 -9.46
C ARG A 23 2.25 4.21 -10.05
N GLY A 24 1.05 4.74 -10.19
CA GLY A 24 -0.05 3.98 -10.75
C GLY A 24 -0.77 3.09 -9.77
N GLU A 25 -0.26 2.99 -8.57
CA GLU A 25 -0.91 2.19 -7.54
C GLU A 25 -1.86 3.06 -6.73
N ARG A 26 -3.03 2.54 -6.48
CA ARG A 26 -3.98 3.21 -5.61
C ARG A 26 -3.55 3.02 -4.17
N ARG A 27 -3.73 4.03 -3.35
CA ARG A 27 -3.38 3.88 -1.94
C ARG A 27 -4.60 4.13 -1.08
N TYR A 28 -4.63 3.45 0.05
CA TYR A 28 -5.70 3.55 1.02
C TYR A 28 -5.12 3.91 2.37
N TYR A 29 -5.74 4.85 3.06
CA TYR A 29 -5.25 5.25 4.36
C TYR A 29 -5.87 4.38 5.44
N ASP A 30 -5.03 3.85 6.32
CA ASP A 30 -5.44 3.03 7.46
C ASP A 30 -5.44 3.93 8.69
N ARG A 31 -6.61 4.33 9.11
CA ARG A 31 -6.76 5.24 10.24
C ARG A 31 -6.27 4.64 11.55
N GLU A 32 -6.54 3.38 11.73
CA GLU A 32 -6.22 2.69 12.97
C GLU A 32 -4.71 2.62 13.18
N HIS A 33 -3.96 2.38 12.11
CA HIS A 33 -2.52 2.18 12.18
C HIS A 33 -1.75 3.39 11.66
N HIS A 34 -2.45 4.43 11.22
CA HIS A 34 -1.82 5.66 10.76
C HIS A 34 -0.83 5.44 9.65
N ASP A 35 -1.17 4.61 8.67
CA ASP A 35 -0.29 4.38 7.54
C ASP A 35 -1.10 4.23 6.27
N TYR A 36 -0.38 4.12 5.14
CA TYR A 36 -0.99 3.93 3.83
C TYR A 36 -0.71 2.52 3.35
N HIS A 37 -1.70 1.93 2.69
CA HIS A 37 -1.56 0.64 2.06
C HIS A 37 -1.66 0.83 0.56
N TYR A 38 -0.62 0.44 -0.16
CA TYR A 38 -0.61 0.56 -1.61
C TYR A 38 -1.16 -0.70 -2.22
N TRP A 39 -2.06 -0.54 -3.20
CA TRP A 39 -2.74 -1.68 -3.78
C TRP A 39 -2.08 -2.06 -5.09
N ASN A 40 -1.57 -3.27 -5.16
CA ASN A 40 -0.96 -3.83 -6.36
C ASN A 40 -1.41 -5.29 -6.48
N ASP A 41 -0.86 -5.99 -7.45
CA ASP A 41 -1.28 -7.37 -7.70
C ASP A 41 -1.00 -8.27 -6.51
N ASP A 42 0.10 -8.07 -5.84
CA ASP A 42 0.41 -8.87 -4.65
C ASP A 42 -0.61 -8.65 -3.56
N GLU A 43 -0.94 -7.39 -3.32
CA GLU A 43 -1.91 -7.08 -2.28
C GLU A 43 -3.28 -7.63 -2.64
N ASP A 44 -3.64 -7.57 -3.91
CA ASP A 44 -4.92 -8.11 -4.34
C ASP A 44 -4.98 -9.61 -4.14
N ARG A 45 -3.89 -10.31 -4.39
CA ARG A 45 -3.84 -11.75 -4.15
C ARG A 45 -4.01 -12.08 -2.68
N ARG A 46 -3.38 -11.30 -1.80
CA ARG A 46 -3.52 -11.51 -0.36
C ARG A 46 -4.95 -11.25 0.08
N TYR A 47 -5.56 -10.23 -0.49
CA TYR A 47 -6.94 -9.89 -0.18
C TYR A 47 -7.87 -11.02 -0.61
N ARG A 48 -7.66 -11.58 -1.78
CA ARG A 48 -8.50 -12.69 -2.25
C ARG A 48 -8.35 -13.90 -1.34
N ALA A 49 -7.15 -14.21 -0.91
CA ALA A 49 -6.92 -15.31 0.01
C ALA A 49 -7.63 -15.06 1.34
N TYR A 50 -7.59 -13.83 1.81
CA TYR A 50 -8.28 -13.44 3.02
C TYR A 50 -9.79 -13.68 2.88
N LEU A 51 -10.36 -13.30 1.75
CA LEU A 51 -11.78 -13.50 1.54
C LEU A 51 -12.16 -14.98 1.54
N VAL A 52 -11.31 -15.80 0.94
CA VAL A 52 -11.55 -17.25 0.97
C VAL A 52 -11.56 -17.74 2.41
N GLU A 53 -10.60 -17.31 3.21
CA GLU A 53 -10.56 -17.67 4.62
C GLU A 53 -11.81 -17.27 5.35
N GLN A 54 -12.33 -16.09 5.00
CA GLN A 54 -13.51 -15.55 5.65
C GLN A 54 -14.81 -16.08 5.04
N HIS A 55 -14.72 -16.93 4.05
CA HIS A 55 -15.89 -17.47 3.35
C HIS A 55 -16.74 -16.38 2.75
N ARG A 56 -16.09 -15.39 2.11
CA ARG A 56 -16.76 -14.25 1.50
C ARG A 56 -16.52 -14.23 0.00
N VAL A 57 -17.51 -13.72 -0.72
CA VAL A 57 -17.40 -13.54 -2.16
C VAL A 57 -16.47 -12.37 -2.47
N TYR A 58 -15.71 -12.49 -3.53
CA TYR A 58 -14.80 -11.44 -3.93
C TYR A 58 -15.56 -10.18 -4.35
N VAL A 59 -15.13 -9.05 -3.79
CA VAL A 59 -15.59 -7.73 -4.18
C VAL A 59 -14.34 -6.88 -4.32
N PRO A 60 -14.17 -6.15 -5.44
CA PRO A 60 -12.97 -5.32 -5.59
C PRO A 60 -12.83 -4.38 -4.40
N PHE A 61 -11.61 -4.26 -3.91
CA PHE A 61 -11.38 -3.52 -2.68
C PHE A 61 -11.88 -2.08 -2.75
N VAL A 62 -11.81 -1.48 -3.93
CA VAL A 62 -12.28 -0.11 -4.10
C VAL A 62 -13.77 0.03 -3.78
N LYS A 63 -14.52 -1.05 -3.86
CA LYS A 63 -15.96 -1.04 -3.59
C LYS A 63 -16.31 -1.50 -2.20
N VAL A 64 -15.33 -1.87 -1.41
CA VAL A 64 -15.56 -2.38 -0.06
C VAL A 64 -15.79 -1.19 0.88
N ASP A 65 -16.71 -1.35 1.83
CA ASP A 65 -17.02 -0.27 2.75
C ASP A 65 -15.88 -0.08 3.77
N VAL A 66 -15.95 1.04 4.47
CA VAL A 66 -14.87 1.45 5.38
C VAL A 66 -14.65 0.43 6.49
N ARG A 67 -15.71 -0.12 7.02
CA ARG A 67 -15.58 -1.09 8.11
C ARG A 67 -14.86 -2.35 7.67
N ARG A 68 -15.23 -2.87 6.50
CA ARG A 68 -14.58 -4.06 5.97
C ARG A 68 -13.15 -3.81 5.59
N ARG A 69 -12.85 -2.62 5.09
CA ARG A 69 -11.47 -2.25 4.80
C ARG A 69 -10.64 -2.25 6.07
N ARG A 70 -11.18 -1.73 7.13
CA ARG A 70 -10.48 -1.68 8.41
C ARG A 70 -10.20 -3.08 8.91
N GLU A 71 -11.16 -3.97 8.77
CA GLU A 71 -10.97 -5.36 9.16
C GLU A 71 -9.82 -6.00 8.39
N TYR A 72 -9.76 -5.75 7.09
CA TYR A 72 -8.71 -6.31 6.28
C TYR A 72 -7.34 -5.73 6.64
N PHE A 73 -7.26 -4.43 6.87
CA PHE A 73 -6.00 -3.82 7.26
C PHE A 73 -5.52 -4.38 8.61
N ARG A 74 -6.43 -4.61 9.52
CA ARG A 74 -6.07 -5.21 10.80
C ARG A 74 -5.50 -6.60 10.58
N TYR A 75 -6.13 -7.36 9.73
CA TYR A 75 -5.64 -8.68 9.38
C TYR A 75 -4.24 -8.60 8.77
N ARG A 76 -4.01 -7.65 7.88
CA ARG A 76 -2.71 -7.50 7.24
C ARG A 76 -1.63 -7.16 8.25
N HIS A 77 -1.93 -6.32 9.22
CA HIS A 77 -0.95 -5.97 10.25
C HIS A 77 -0.65 -7.15 11.15
N GLU A 78 -1.63 -7.99 11.39
CA GLU A 78 -1.43 -9.14 12.25
C GLU A 78 -0.70 -10.29 11.56
N HIS A 79 -0.94 -10.47 10.27
CA HIS A 79 -0.44 -11.64 9.57
C HIS A 79 0.66 -11.34 8.57
N GLY A 80 0.60 -10.18 7.93
CA GLY A 80 1.57 -9.83 6.91
C GLY A 80 2.99 -9.74 7.43
N PHE A 81 3.12 -9.26 8.64
CA PHE A 81 4.43 -9.08 9.24
C PHE A 81 5.14 -10.42 9.39
N GLN A 82 4.41 -11.44 9.72
CA GLN A 82 4.99 -12.76 9.91
C GLN A 82 5.55 -13.33 8.62
N VAL A 83 4.90 -13.05 7.52
CA VAL A 83 5.36 -13.53 6.24
C VAL A 83 6.70 -12.93 5.89
N GLU A 84 6.90 -11.68 6.21
CA GLU A 84 8.15 -11.00 5.86
C GLU A 84 9.33 -11.46 6.68
N VAL A 85 9.08 -11.84 7.88
CA VAL A 85 10.15 -12.27 8.77
C VAL A 85 10.81 -13.53 8.25
N ARG A 86 10.07 -14.35 7.55
CA ARG A 86 10.61 -15.56 7.01
C ARG A 86 11.36 -15.31 5.74
#